data_5cbfd3e7ddf5d25452f2138fda9c31c5
#
_entry.id   5cbfd3e7ddf5d25452f2138fda9c31c5
#
_cell.length_a   1.000
_cell.length_b   1.000
_cell.length_c   1.000
_cell.angle_alpha   90.00
_cell.angle_beta   90.00
_cell.angle_gamma   90.00
#
_symmetry.space_group_name_H-M   'P 1'
#
loop_
_entity.id
_entity.type
_entity.pdbx_description
1 polymer ?
#
loop_
_entity_poly.entity_id
_entity_poly.type
_entity_poly.pdbx_seq_one_letter_code
_entity_poly.pdbx_strand_id
1 'polypeptide(L)'
;MDVFSVHGAPSEYILAEEALYLIEDKLLERALKKVLIVTGRHSWNAAKAYWPEIKNIQYDMYNYGGECSLSEIERIADLVRTHQYEAIIGIGGGKVLDLVKAVCNETRIQSILVPTLASNCSPWTPLSVLYDDAGSFIRYEIFPVCSSLVLVEPRILLEAPIEWLTAGIGD
;
A
#
# COMPACT_ATOMS: atom_id res chain seq x y z
N MET A 1 -27.24 10.86 -16.57
CA MET A 1 -27.14 9.81 -15.51
C MET A 1 -25.66 9.57 -15.32
N ASP A 2 -25.11 10.00 -14.21
CA ASP A 2 -23.69 9.76 -13.92
C ASP A 2 -23.53 8.28 -13.54
N VAL A 3 -22.86 7.53 -14.40
CA VAL A 3 -22.55 6.12 -14.14
C VAL A 3 -21.25 6.06 -13.36
N PHE A 4 -21.33 5.62 -12.11
CA PHE A 4 -20.15 5.31 -11.31
C PHE A 4 -19.77 3.85 -11.53
N SER A 5 -18.60 3.62 -12.10
CA SER A 5 -18.06 2.27 -12.37
C SER A 5 -16.77 2.04 -11.58
N VAL A 6 -16.70 0.92 -10.89
CA VAL A 6 -15.53 0.56 -10.07
C VAL A 6 -15.05 -0.84 -10.45
N HIS A 7 -13.75 -0.98 -10.60
CA HIS A 7 -13.10 -2.30 -10.66
C HIS A 7 -12.85 -2.78 -9.22
N GLY A 8 -13.70 -3.69 -8.75
CA GLY A 8 -13.88 -4.00 -7.33
C GLY A 8 -12.89 -4.99 -6.71
N ALA A 9 -11.77 -5.32 -7.38
CA ALA A 9 -10.74 -6.22 -6.84
C ALA A 9 -9.34 -5.80 -7.33
N PRO A 10 -8.26 -6.15 -6.59
CA PRO A 10 -6.90 -6.04 -7.09
C PRO A 10 -6.71 -6.76 -8.41
N SER A 11 -5.85 -6.23 -9.29
CA SER A 11 -5.54 -6.88 -10.57
C SER A 11 -4.85 -8.23 -10.36
N GLU A 12 -4.05 -8.33 -9.31
CA GLU A 12 -3.42 -9.58 -8.88
C GLU A 12 -3.33 -9.61 -7.35
N TYR A 13 -3.63 -10.78 -6.77
CA TYR A 13 -3.55 -11.03 -5.33
C TYR A 13 -2.80 -12.32 -5.08
N ILE A 14 -1.71 -12.26 -4.31
CA ILE A 14 -0.86 -13.40 -3.98
C ILE A 14 -0.81 -13.53 -2.46
N LEU A 15 -1.27 -14.67 -1.96
CA LEU A 15 -1.17 -15.08 -0.56
C LEU A 15 -0.35 -16.36 -0.51
N ALA A 16 0.87 -16.29 -0.07
CA ALA A 16 1.76 -17.44 0.08
C ALA A 16 2.90 -17.11 1.06
N GLU A 17 3.44 -18.12 1.71
CA GLU A 17 4.76 -18.00 2.33
C GLU A 17 5.78 -17.64 1.25
N GLU A 18 6.70 -16.76 1.58
CA GLU A 18 7.73 -16.25 0.67
C GLU A 18 7.16 -15.38 -0.49
N ALA A 19 5.90 -14.91 -0.39
CA ALA A 19 5.31 -14.05 -1.42
C ALA A 19 6.15 -12.81 -1.71
N LEU A 20 6.87 -12.27 -0.73
CA LEU A 20 7.70 -11.07 -0.92
C LEU A 20 8.92 -11.33 -1.81
N TYR A 21 9.42 -12.57 -1.92
CA TYR A 21 10.50 -12.88 -2.86
C TYR A 21 10.09 -12.75 -4.32
N LEU A 22 8.78 -12.69 -4.61
CA LEU A 22 8.27 -12.46 -5.95
C LEU A 22 8.25 -10.98 -6.33
N ILE A 23 8.54 -10.05 -5.40
CA ILE A 23 8.33 -8.60 -5.64
C ILE A 23 9.10 -8.09 -6.84
N GLU A 24 10.39 -8.44 -6.98
CA GLU A 24 11.21 -7.97 -8.10
C GLU A 24 10.69 -8.49 -9.44
N ASP A 25 10.38 -9.78 -9.53
CA ASP A 25 9.83 -10.39 -10.75
C ASP A 25 8.49 -9.74 -11.12
N LYS A 26 7.63 -9.49 -10.13
CA LYS A 26 6.34 -8.83 -10.33
C LYS A 26 6.45 -7.38 -10.77
N LEU A 27 7.49 -6.66 -10.35
CA LEU A 27 7.80 -5.32 -10.84
C LEU A 27 8.31 -5.37 -12.28
N LEU A 28 9.20 -6.31 -12.60
CA LEU A 28 9.74 -6.51 -13.95
C LEU A 28 8.67 -6.93 -14.96
N GLU A 29 7.76 -7.85 -14.59
CA GLU A 29 6.60 -8.24 -15.41
C GLU A 29 5.72 -7.04 -15.81
N ARG A 30 5.68 -6.00 -14.96
CA ARG A 30 4.93 -4.75 -15.17
C ARG A 30 5.76 -3.65 -15.84
N ALA A 31 6.99 -3.99 -16.26
CA ALA A 31 7.96 -3.06 -16.83
C ALA A 31 8.31 -1.85 -15.93
N LEU A 32 8.17 -2.01 -14.62
CA LEU A 32 8.50 -1.00 -13.61
C LEU A 32 9.99 -1.05 -13.30
N LYS A 33 10.66 0.10 -13.32
CA LYS A 33 12.11 0.23 -13.12
C LYS A 33 12.48 1.10 -11.93
N LYS A 34 11.56 1.98 -11.52
CA LYS A 34 11.80 2.91 -10.41
C LYS A 34 10.56 3.04 -9.54
N VAL A 35 10.68 2.68 -8.26
CA VAL A 35 9.56 2.64 -7.33
C VAL A 35 9.88 3.37 -6.03
N LEU A 36 8.82 3.85 -5.34
CA LEU A 36 8.92 4.39 -4.00
C LEU A 36 8.33 3.38 -3.02
N ILE A 37 9.07 3.04 -1.96
CA ILE A 37 8.55 2.23 -0.86
C ILE A 37 8.06 3.18 0.23
N VAL A 38 6.77 3.15 0.53
CA VAL A 38 6.15 3.93 1.61
C VAL A 38 5.82 2.99 2.75
N THR A 39 6.32 3.28 3.95
CA THR A 39 6.16 2.41 5.11
C THR A 39 6.19 3.21 6.41
N GLY A 40 5.71 2.61 7.48
CA GLY A 40 5.91 3.09 8.83
C GLY A 40 7.06 2.35 9.52
N ARG A 41 7.62 2.94 10.57
CA ARG A 41 8.74 2.34 11.31
C ARG A 41 8.43 0.92 11.85
N HIS A 42 7.24 0.73 12.41
CA HIS A 42 6.83 -0.58 12.94
C HIS A 42 6.58 -1.58 11.82
N SER A 43 5.90 -1.15 10.76
CA SER A 43 5.60 -1.99 9.60
C SER A 43 6.87 -2.47 8.90
N TRP A 44 7.83 -1.57 8.71
CA TRP A 44 9.12 -1.95 8.15
C TRP A 44 9.88 -2.95 9.03
N ASN A 45 9.88 -2.73 10.35
CA ASN A 45 10.52 -3.67 11.27
C ASN A 45 9.92 -5.07 11.21
N ALA A 46 8.61 -5.20 11.00
CA ALA A 46 7.95 -6.48 10.82
C ALA A 46 8.28 -7.12 9.45
N ALA A 47 8.33 -6.32 8.39
CA ALA A 47 8.51 -6.81 7.03
C ALA A 47 9.97 -7.10 6.65
N LYS A 48 10.94 -6.37 7.20
CA LYS A 48 12.34 -6.39 6.76
C LYS A 48 13.03 -7.77 6.82
N ALA A 49 12.62 -8.64 7.74
CA ALA A 49 13.17 -9.99 7.86
C ALA A 49 12.78 -10.89 6.68
N TYR A 50 11.70 -10.55 5.99
CA TYR A 50 11.12 -11.27 4.85
C TYR A 50 11.35 -10.53 3.53
N TRP A 51 11.96 -9.32 3.58
CA TRP A 51 12.17 -8.50 2.41
C TRP A 51 13.39 -8.98 1.62
N PRO A 52 13.24 -9.28 0.31
CA PRO A 52 14.36 -9.75 -0.51
C PRO A 52 15.33 -8.61 -0.86
N GLU A 53 16.52 -8.99 -1.28
CA GLU A 53 17.44 -8.08 -1.97
C GLU A 53 16.89 -7.81 -3.38
N ILE A 54 16.62 -6.54 -3.70
CA ILE A 54 16.18 -6.08 -5.02
C ILE A 54 17.40 -5.57 -5.79
N LYS A 55 17.66 -6.09 -7.00
CA LYS A 55 18.89 -5.82 -7.76
C LYS A 55 18.68 -5.03 -9.04
N ASN A 56 17.54 -5.24 -9.70
CA ASN A 56 17.28 -4.73 -11.04
C ASN A 56 16.28 -3.57 -11.06
N ILE A 57 15.76 -3.18 -9.90
CA ILE A 57 14.80 -2.10 -9.73
C ILE A 57 15.41 -1.03 -8.83
N GLN A 58 15.39 0.21 -9.30
CA GLN A 58 15.75 1.35 -8.45
C GLN A 58 14.61 1.62 -7.46
N TYR A 59 14.92 1.77 -6.18
CA TYR A 59 13.93 2.14 -5.20
C TYR A 59 14.47 3.12 -4.16
N ASP A 60 13.59 3.95 -3.65
CA ASP A 60 13.82 4.81 -2.50
C ASP A 60 12.81 4.46 -1.40
N MET A 61 13.14 4.75 -0.15
CA MET A 61 12.25 4.51 0.98
C MET A 61 11.76 5.82 1.58
N TYR A 62 10.46 5.87 1.86
CA TYR A 62 9.81 6.98 2.52
C TYR A 62 9.09 6.51 3.79
N ASN A 63 9.42 7.14 4.91
CA ASN A 63 8.74 6.88 6.17
C ASN A 63 7.61 7.88 6.34
N TYR A 64 6.35 7.40 6.26
CA TYR A 64 5.18 8.27 6.29
C TYR A 64 4.97 8.93 7.66
N GLY A 65 4.27 10.06 7.68
CA GLY A 65 4.09 10.91 8.87
C GLY A 65 3.15 10.39 9.95
N GLY A 66 2.47 9.24 9.72
CA GLY A 66 1.60 8.60 10.72
C GLY A 66 0.12 8.60 10.38
N GLU A 67 -0.35 9.49 9.52
CA GLU A 67 -1.75 9.59 9.10
C GLU A 67 -1.92 9.56 7.58
N CYS A 68 -3.08 9.06 7.13
CA CYS A 68 -3.52 9.18 5.75
C CYS A 68 -4.20 10.54 5.58
N SER A 69 -3.40 11.61 5.60
CA SER A 69 -3.90 12.98 5.51
C SER A 69 -3.70 13.60 4.14
N LEU A 70 -4.49 14.64 3.83
CA LEU A 70 -4.37 15.34 2.55
C LEU A 70 -2.98 15.96 2.36
N SER A 71 -2.38 16.50 3.42
CA SER A 71 -1.04 17.07 3.38
C SER A 71 0.04 16.02 3.09
N GLU A 72 -0.12 14.81 3.62
CA GLU A 72 0.82 13.71 3.40
C GLU A 72 0.64 13.12 1.99
N ILE A 73 -0.60 13.03 1.49
CA ILE A 73 -0.89 12.63 0.10
C ILE A 73 -0.20 13.60 -0.87
N GLU A 74 -0.38 14.91 -0.71
CA GLU A 74 0.23 15.93 -1.55
C GLU A 74 1.77 15.85 -1.52
N ARG A 75 2.36 15.71 -0.33
CA ARG A 75 3.81 15.59 -0.15
C ARG A 75 4.39 14.40 -0.92
N ILE A 76 3.76 13.23 -0.82
CA ILE A 76 4.24 12.03 -1.53
C ILE A 76 3.95 12.13 -3.03
N ALA A 77 2.81 12.72 -3.42
CA ALA A 77 2.51 12.96 -4.83
C ALA A 77 3.54 13.86 -5.51
N ASP A 78 4.01 14.89 -4.81
CA ASP A 78 5.09 15.76 -5.30
C ASP A 78 6.43 15.02 -5.41
N LEU A 79 6.76 14.13 -4.46
CA LEU A 79 7.92 13.26 -4.59
C LEU A 79 7.81 12.35 -5.81
N VAL A 80 6.64 11.75 -6.04
CA VAL A 80 6.39 10.90 -7.20
C VAL A 80 6.64 11.67 -8.50
N ARG A 81 6.08 12.85 -8.64
CA ARG A 81 6.23 13.69 -9.83
C ARG A 81 7.68 14.13 -10.03
N THR A 82 8.32 14.60 -8.96
CA THR A 82 9.70 15.13 -9.00
C THR A 82 10.72 14.06 -9.37
N HIS A 83 10.59 12.88 -8.78
CA HIS A 83 11.53 11.78 -8.98
C HIS A 83 11.10 10.79 -10.06
N GLN A 84 9.91 10.98 -10.64
CA GLN A 84 9.37 10.13 -11.71
C GLN A 84 9.27 8.65 -11.30
N TYR A 85 8.73 8.38 -10.10
CA TYR A 85 8.41 7.02 -9.72
C TYR A 85 7.27 6.46 -10.56
N GLU A 86 7.38 5.19 -10.93
CA GLU A 86 6.43 4.49 -11.81
C GLU A 86 5.39 3.70 -10.99
N ALA A 87 5.71 3.40 -9.73
CA ALA A 87 4.81 2.76 -8.78
C ALA A 87 5.18 3.10 -7.34
N ILE A 88 4.23 2.88 -6.42
CA ILE A 88 4.49 2.89 -4.98
C ILE A 88 4.21 1.50 -4.41
N ILE A 89 5.15 1.04 -3.57
CA ILE A 89 4.97 -0.15 -2.74
C ILE A 89 4.61 0.32 -1.33
N GLY A 90 3.38 0.08 -0.90
CA GLY A 90 2.91 0.38 0.45
C GLY A 90 3.11 -0.82 1.37
N ILE A 91 3.96 -0.70 2.39
CA ILE A 91 4.20 -1.75 3.38
C ILE A 91 3.64 -1.30 4.71
N GLY A 92 2.50 -1.87 5.14
CA GLY A 92 1.89 -1.42 6.38
C GLY A 92 0.50 -1.93 6.69
N GLY A 93 -0.12 -1.34 7.71
CA GLY A 93 -1.53 -1.47 8.01
C GLY A 93 -2.39 -0.50 7.22
N GLY A 94 -3.69 -0.45 7.51
CA GLY A 94 -4.69 0.29 6.74
C GLY A 94 -4.30 1.73 6.38
N LYS A 95 -3.77 2.52 7.32
CA LYS A 95 -3.39 3.93 7.06
C LYS A 95 -2.33 4.07 5.97
N VAL A 96 -1.29 3.22 5.97
CA VAL A 96 -0.26 3.22 4.92
C VAL A 96 -0.84 2.79 3.60
N LEU A 97 -1.65 1.73 3.59
CA LEU A 97 -2.24 1.19 2.37
C LEU A 97 -3.22 2.18 1.73
N ASP A 98 -4.04 2.83 2.56
CA ASP A 98 -4.96 3.88 2.12
C ASP A 98 -4.23 5.11 1.55
N LEU A 99 -3.17 5.55 2.23
CA LEU A 99 -2.31 6.63 1.76
C LEU A 99 -1.73 6.32 0.38
N VAL A 100 -1.17 5.12 0.21
CA VAL A 100 -0.58 4.70 -1.08
C VAL A 100 -1.63 4.63 -2.19
N LYS A 101 -2.81 4.10 -1.92
CA LYS A 101 -3.91 4.08 -2.89
C LYS A 101 -4.31 5.50 -3.32
N ALA A 102 -4.45 6.42 -2.36
CA ALA A 102 -4.83 7.81 -2.65
C ALA A 102 -3.76 8.52 -3.49
N VAL A 103 -2.48 8.41 -3.13
CA VAL A 103 -1.38 8.99 -3.91
C VAL A 103 -1.32 8.40 -5.32
N CYS A 104 -1.41 7.08 -5.45
CA CYS A 104 -1.35 6.42 -6.75
C CYS A 104 -2.53 6.79 -7.66
N ASN A 105 -3.73 6.95 -7.09
CA ASN A 105 -4.88 7.44 -7.83
C ASN A 105 -4.67 8.89 -8.34
N GLU A 106 -4.13 9.77 -7.49
CA GLU A 106 -3.85 11.17 -7.85
C GLU A 106 -2.76 11.29 -8.91
N THR A 107 -1.68 10.50 -8.78
CA THR A 107 -0.52 10.54 -9.69
C THR A 107 -0.66 9.63 -10.90
N ARG A 108 -1.68 8.77 -10.91
CA ARG A 108 -1.97 7.80 -11.98
C ARG A 108 -0.85 6.78 -12.20
N ILE A 109 -0.19 6.37 -11.13
CA ILE A 109 0.81 5.30 -11.14
C ILE A 109 0.28 4.04 -10.46
N GLN A 110 1.02 2.94 -10.58
CA GLN A 110 0.60 1.67 -10.01
C GLN A 110 0.79 1.64 -8.49
N SER A 111 -0.17 1.07 -7.76
CA SER A 111 -0.07 0.75 -6.34
C SER A 111 0.17 -0.73 -6.13
N ILE A 112 1.15 -1.05 -5.29
CA ILE A 112 1.48 -2.41 -4.85
C ILE A 112 1.39 -2.42 -3.34
N LEU A 113 0.60 -3.32 -2.79
CA LEU A 113 0.32 -3.32 -1.36
C LEU A 113 0.88 -4.59 -0.68
N VAL A 114 1.55 -4.37 0.43
CA VAL A 114 2.09 -5.41 1.30
C VAL A 114 1.51 -5.18 2.71
N PRO A 115 0.38 -5.81 3.04
CA PRO A 115 -0.22 -5.68 4.36
C PRO A 115 0.64 -6.32 5.44
N THR A 116 0.82 -5.62 6.55
CA THR A 116 1.51 -6.12 7.74
C THR A 116 0.57 -6.44 8.90
N LEU A 117 -0.71 -6.15 8.74
CA LEU A 117 -1.78 -6.43 9.70
C LEU A 117 -2.99 -6.99 8.96
N ALA A 118 -3.63 -8.00 9.53
CA ALA A 118 -4.92 -8.53 9.08
C ALA A 118 -6.07 -7.86 9.85
N SER A 119 -6.14 -6.53 9.82
CA SER A 119 -7.04 -5.75 10.68
C SER A 119 -8.25 -5.14 9.97
N ASN A 120 -8.27 -5.13 8.64
CA ASN A 120 -9.34 -4.53 7.84
C ASN A 120 -9.25 -4.90 6.36
N CYS A 121 -10.25 -4.46 5.58
CA CYS A 121 -10.37 -4.72 4.14
C CYS A 121 -9.51 -3.80 3.23
N SER A 122 -8.71 -2.87 3.77
CA SER A 122 -7.94 -1.89 2.98
C SER A 122 -7.09 -2.47 1.86
N PRO A 123 -6.42 -3.64 2.02
CA PRO A 123 -5.63 -4.21 0.93
C PRO A 123 -6.46 -4.64 -0.29
N TRP A 124 -7.74 -4.91 -0.08
CA TRP A 124 -8.62 -5.45 -1.11
C TRP A 124 -9.48 -4.38 -1.80
N THR A 125 -9.86 -3.34 -1.08
CA THR A 125 -10.88 -2.39 -1.53
C THR A 125 -10.29 -1.20 -2.29
N PRO A 126 -11.03 -0.62 -3.27
CA PRO A 126 -10.67 0.63 -3.95
C PRO A 126 -11.09 1.85 -3.11
N LEU A 127 -10.96 1.77 -1.80
CA LEU A 127 -11.41 2.82 -0.88
C LEU A 127 -10.25 3.22 0.04
N SER A 128 -10.16 4.50 0.32
CA SER A 128 -9.28 5.04 1.36
C SER A 128 -10.05 5.88 2.36
N VAL A 129 -9.65 5.79 3.62
CA VAL A 129 -10.16 6.63 4.70
C VAL A 129 -9.18 7.78 4.90
N LEU A 130 -9.67 9.02 4.75
CA LEU A 130 -8.85 10.21 4.90
C LEU A 130 -9.07 10.87 6.25
N TYR A 131 -7.97 11.34 6.82
CA TYR A 131 -7.89 12.00 8.10
C TYR A 131 -7.29 13.39 7.97
N ASP A 132 -7.48 14.24 8.96
CA ASP A 132 -6.67 15.45 9.11
C ASP A 132 -5.31 15.09 9.76
N ASP A 133 -4.42 16.08 9.86
CA ASP A 133 -3.08 15.88 10.44
C ASP A 133 -3.12 15.60 11.96
N ALA A 134 -4.27 15.79 12.62
CA ALA A 134 -4.52 15.44 14.01
C ALA A 134 -5.12 14.03 14.19
N GLY A 135 -5.38 13.31 13.08
CA GLY A 135 -5.95 11.97 13.08
C GLY A 135 -7.47 11.92 13.18
N SER A 136 -8.18 13.05 12.99
CA SER A 136 -9.64 13.07 12.94
C SER A 136 -10.14 12.67 11.56
N PHE A 137 -11.19 11.84 11.51
CA PHE A 137 -11.81 11.40 10.26
C PHE A 137 -12.34 12.60 9.46
N ILE A 138 -12.04 12.64 8.15
CA ILE A 138 -12.58 13.64 7.21
C ILE A 138 -13.65 13.01 6.32
N ARG A 139 -13.28 12.00 5.52
CA ARG A 139 -14.16 11.35 4.54
C ARG A 139 -13.62 10.02 4.05
N TYR A 140 -14.48 9.25 3.40
CA TYR A 140 -14.09 8.15 2.52
C TYR A 140 -13.84 8.67 1.10
N GLU A 141 -12.89 8.07 0.42
CA GLU A 141 -12.65 8.31 -1.00
C GLU A 141 -12.62 6.97 -1.74
N ILE A 142 -13.46 6.84 -2.78
CA ILE A 142 -13.56 5.61 -3.57
C ILE A 142 -12.94 5.86 -4.93
N PHE A 143 -12.02 5.00 -5.31
CA PHE A 143 -11.28 5.09 -6.57
C PHE A 143 -11.91 4.22 -7.66
N PRO A 144 -11.72 4.55 -8.95
CA PRO A 144 -12.24 3.75 -10.05
C PRO A 144 -11.65 2.35 -10.14
N VAL A 145 -10.43 2.16 -9.62
CA VAL A 145 -9.70 0.90 -9.69
C VAL A 145 -9.07 0.56 -8.34
N CYS A 146 -8.94 -0.73 -8.07
CA CYS A 146 -8.14 -1.25 -6.95
C CYS A 146 -6.65 -1.25 -7.30
N SER A 147 -5.84 -1.68 -6.33
CA SER A 147 -4.39 -1.81 -6.49
C SER A 147 -4.01 -2.81 -7.58
N SER A 148 -2.87 -2.56 -8.22
CA SER A 148 -2.34 -3.41 -9.30
C SER A 148 -1.88 -4.77 -8.78
N LEU A 149 -1.36 -4.80 -7.55
CA LEU A 149 -0.85 -6.01 -6.93
C LEU A 149 -1.02 -5.93 -5.41
N VAL A 150 -1.42 -7.05 -4.80
CA VAL A 150 -1.37 -7.26 -3.36
C VAL A 150 -0.54 -8.50 -3.08
N LEU A 151 0.55 -8.34 -2.31
CA LEU A 151 1.40 -9.43 -1.85
C LEU A 151 1.20 -9.63 -0.35
N VAL A 152 0.69 -10.78 0.03
CA VAL A 152 0.45 -11.13 1.44
C VAL A 152 1.43 -12.21 1.87
N GLU A 153 2.31 -11.84 2.78
CA GLU A 153 3.23 -12.75 3.48
C GLU A 153 2.61 -13.15 4.82
N PRO A 154 2.07 -14.35 4.97
CA PRO A 154 1.36 -14.76 6.18
C PRO A 154 2.20 -14.68 7.45
N ARG A 155 3.50 -14.92 7.35
CA ARG A 155 4.41 -14.89 8.50
C ARG A 155 4.45 -13.51 9.16
N ILE A 156 4.38 -12.43 8.39
CA ILE A 156 4.30 -11.07 8.92
C ILE A 156 2.99 -10.86 9.69
N LEU A 157 1.88 -11.36 9.15
CA LEU A 157 0.57 -11.21 9.77
C LEU A 157 0.46 -12.01 11.08
N LEU A 158 1.10 -13.18 11.13
CA LEU A 158 1.10 -14.05 12.32
C LEU A 158 1.96 -13.50 13.46
N GLU A 159 2.96 -12.68 13.16
CA GLU A 159 3.80 -12.01 14.17
C GLU A 159 3.15 -10.72 14.73
N ALA A 160 2.06 -10.25 14.11
CA ALA A 160 1.34 -9.07 14.57
C ALA A 160 0.60 -9.34 15.89
N PRO A 161 0.42 -8.33 16.75
CA PRO A 161 -0.39 -8.47 17.96
C PRO A 161 -1.78 -8.98 17.66
N ILE A 162 -2.27 -9.95 18.48
CA ILE A 162 -3.51 -10.70 18.23
C ILE A 162 -4.75 -9.81 18.13
N GLU A 163 -4.75 -8.66 18.81
CA GLU A 163 -5.83 -7.69 18.76
C GLU A 163 -6.13 -7.19 17.34
N TRP A 164 -5.13 -7.08 16.48
CA TRP A 164 -5.32 -6.67 15.08
C TRP A 164 -5.99 -7.75 14.23
N LEU A 165 -5.63 -9.02 14.47
CA LEU A 165 -6.33 -10.14 13.83
C LEU A 165 -7.78 -10.21 14.30
N THR A 166 -8.03 -10.03 15.60
CA THR A 166 -9.38 -10.00 16.16
C THR A 166 -10.22 -8.88 15.55
N ALA A 167 -9.63 -7.70 15.37
CA ALA A 167 -10.30 -6.58 14.70
C ALA A 167 -10.68 -6.92 13.25
N GLY A 168 -9.77 -7.56 12.49
CA GLY A 168 -10.03 -7.97 11.12
C GLY A 168 -11.07 -9.08 10.95
N ILE A 169 -11.26 -9.94 11.98
CA ILE A 169 -12.34 -10.93 11.98
C ILE A 169 -13.69 -10.23 12.17
N GLY A 170 -13.72 -9.12 12.91
CA GLY A 170 -14.93 -8.32 13.16
C GLY A 170 -15.28 -7.33 12.04
N ASP A 171 -14.35 -6.99 11.18
CA ASP A 171 -14.53 -6.06 10.05
C ASP A 171 -15.26 -6.75 8.88
#